data_0d1103b4bd73d46947c34424b56c7813
#
_entry.id   0d1103b4bd73d46947c34424b56c7813
#
_cell.length_a   1.000
_cell.length_b   1.000
_cell.length_c   1.000
_cell.angle_alpha   90.00
_cell.angle_beta   90.00
_cell.angle_gamma   90.00
#
_symmetry.space_group_name_H-M   'P 1'
#
loop_
_entity.id
_entity.type
_entity.pdbx_description
1 polymer ?
#
loop_
_entity_poly.entity_id
_entity_poly.type
_entity_poly.pdbx_seq_one_letter_code
_entity_poly.pdbx_strand_id
1 'polypeptide(L)'
;LYSGFHLIKAVEGVYAIDSEMPVFDRNGTFIGTVSFMFNNSKFFEKVLSAFQPGGNSKIWISKADDAMIIYDTDPSQILLNKSSPVYQNYPELLVLSDRMSVERTGYGTYQFLDQSHGEAIKKGCYWTTIPNQGTQMRIVLTLELQ
;
A
#
# COMPACT_ATOMS: atom_id res chain seq x y z
N LEU A 1 -4.35 -20.25 14.75
CA LEU A 1 -5.02 -19.28 13.87
C LEU A 1 -4.33 -17.93 14.09
N TYR A 2 -3.53 -17.50 13.15
CA TYR A 2 -2.97 -16.15 13.18
C TYR A 2 -3.78 -15.33 12.20
N SER A 3 -4.44 -14.30 12.68
CA SER A 3 -4.99 -13.30 11.82
C SER A 3 -3.89 -12.27 11.54
N GLY A 4 -3.69 -11.99 10.31
CA GLY A 4 -2.75 -10.97 9.87
C GLY A 4 -3.40 -9.59 9.81
N PHE A 5 -2.72 -8.66 9.18
CA PHE A 5 -3.30 -7.37 8.86
C PHE A 5 -4.30 -7.51 7.73
N HIS A 6 -5.54 -7.17 7.99
CA HIS A 6 -6.62 -7.15 7.01
C HIS A 6 -7.07 -5.71 6.76
N LEU A 7 -7.22 -5.37 5.50
CA LEU A 7 -7.80 -4.09 5.14
C LEU A 7 -9.33 -4.23 5.15
N ILE A 8 -9.97 -3.52 6.06
CA ILE A 8 -11.42 -3.52 6.20
C ILE A 8 -11.99 -2.13 5.97
N LYS A 9 -13.21 -2.08 5.44
CA LYS A 9 -13.99 -0.86 5.36
C LYS A 9 -14.66 -0.63 6.73
N ALA A 10 -14.04 0.20 7.56
CA ALA A 10 -14.48 0.38 8.94
C ALA A 10 -15.76 1.23 9.07
N VAL A 11 -15.80 2.40 8.45
CA VAL A 11 -16.95 3.32 8.43
C VAL A 11 -16.87 4.14 7.14
N GLU A 12 -18.00 4.57 6.59
CA GLU A 12 -18.14 5.42 5.38
C GLU A 12 -16.84 5.98 4.79
N GLY A 13 -16.26 5.24 3.83
CA GLY A 13 -15.06 5.67 3.10
C GLY A 13 -13.73 5.56 3.88
N VAL A 14 -13.76 5.12 5.13
CA VAL A 14 -12.54 4.90 5.93
C VAL A 14 -12.15 3.44 5.86
N TYR A 15 -10.98 3.18 5.30
CA TYR A 15 -10.35 1.88 5.39
C TYR A 15 -9.41 1.85 6.60
N ALA A 16 -9.46 0.72 7.30
CA ALA A 16 -8.60 0.47 8.46
C ALA A 16 -7.82 -0.83 8.26
N ILE A 17 -6.67 -0.90 8.86
CA ILE A 17 -5.97 -2.17 9.04
C ILE A 17 -6.49 -2.79 10.32
N ASP A 18 -7.08 -3.96 10.21
CA ASP A 18 -7.48 -4.79 11.33
C ASP A 18 -6.40 -5.82 11.65
N SER A 19 -6.05 -5.91 12.91
CA SER A 19 -5.14 -6.92 13.43
C SER A 19 -5.84 -7.68 14.54
N GLU A 20 -6.04 -8.95 14.33
CA GLU A 20 -6.70 -9.83 15.30
C GLU A 20 -5.71 -10.79 15.92
N MET A 21 -5.91 -11.09 17.20
CA MET A 21 -5.14 -12.08 17.94
C MET A 21 -6.12 -13.01 18.70
N PRO A 22 -5.99 -14.33 18.52
CA PRO A 22 -6.80 -15.28 19.29
C PRO A 22 -6.35 -15.27 20.75
N VAL A 23 -7.33 -15.38 21.63
CA VAL A 23 -7.12 -15.49 23.09
C VAL A 23 -7.51 -16.88 23.54
N PHE A 24 -6.66 -17.50 24.33
CA PHE A 24 -6.87 -18.82 24.90
C PHE A 24 -6.86 -18.74 26.41
N ASP A 25 -7.64 -19.61 27.06
CA ASP A 25 -7.58 -19.77 28.51
C ASP A 25 -6.31 -20.54 28.93
N ARG A 26 -6.15 -20.74 30.26
CA ARG A 26 -5.00 -21.44 30.81
C ARG A 26 -4.93 -22.93 30.39
N ASN A 27 -6.03 -23.50 29.90
CA ASN A 27 -6.11 -24.88 29.44
C ASN A 27 -5.88 -24.99 27.91
N GLY A 28 -5.63 -23.85 27.22
CA GLY A 28 -5.47 -23.79 25.77
C GLY A 28 -6.79 -23.77 25.00
N THR A 29 -7.93 -23.55 25.66
CA THR A 29 -9.23 -23.43 24.99
C THR A 29 -9.38 -22.02 24.43
N PHE A 30 -9.78 -21.93 23.14
CA PHE A 30 -10.08 -20.63 22.52
C PHE A 30 -11.28 -19.98 23.21
N ILE A 31 -11.09 -18.75 23.69
CA ILE A 31 -12.14 -18.00 24.41
C ILE A 31 -12.55 -16.71 23.70
N GLY A 32 -11.88 -16.34 22.63
CA GLY A 32 -12.24 -15.15 21.85
C GLY A 32 -11.07 -14.57 21.09
N THR A 33 -11.31 -13.38 20.53
CA THR A 33 -10.32 -12.64 19.75
C THR A 33 -10.20 -11.22 20.29
N VAL A 34 -9.00 -10.69 20.32
CA VAL A 34 -8.74 -9.27 20.52
C VAL A 34 -8.39 -8.65 19.17
N SER A 35 -9.15 -7.63 18.77
CA SER A 35 -8.94 -6.90 17.51
C SER A 35 -8.46 -5.49 17.78
N PHE A 36 -7.53 -5.04 16.96
CA PHE A 36 -7.06 -3.66 16.92
C PHE A 36 -7.27 -3.09 15.53
N MET A 37 -7.98 -1.98 15.44
CA MET A 37 -8.16 -1.26 14.19
C MET A 37 -7.31 0.00 14.16
N PHE A 38 -6.57 0.17 13.07
CA PHE A 38 -5.75 1.34 12.83
C PHE A 38 -6.25 2.08 11.59
N ASN A 39 -6.38 3.40 11.70
CA ASN A 39 -6.48 4.22 10.50
C ASN A 39 -5.15 4.09 9.73
N ASN A 40 -5.21 3.44 8.56
CA ASN A 40 -4.01 3.12 7.78
C ASN A 40 -3.21 4.37 7.37
N SER A 41 -3.88 5.43 6.90
CA SER A 41 -3.19 6.65 6.49
C SER A 41 -2.42 7.28 7.65
N LYS A 42 -3.07 7.46 8.81
CA LYS A 42 -2.41 8.02 10.00
C LYS A 42 -1.29 7.13 10.53
N PHE A 43 -1.49 5.82 10.47
CA PHE A 43 -0.49 4.87 10.91
C PHE A 43 0.77 4.95 10.04
N PHE A 44 0.61 4.86 8.71
CA PHE A 44 1.74 4.93 7.80
C PHE A 44 2.39 6.31 7.77
N GLU A 45 1.62 7.38 7.82
CA GLU A 45 2.15 8.74 7.97
C GLU A 45 3.09 8.84 9.17
N LYS A 46 2.67 8.35 10.33
CA LYS A 46 3.47 8.36 11.55
C LYS A 46 4.72 7.48 11.43
N VAL A 47 4.59 6.26 10.89
CA VAL A 47 5.73 5.33 10.73
C VAL A 47 6.74 5.85 9.72
N LEU A 48 6.26 6.43 8.61
CA LEU A 48 7.09 6.91 7.52
C LEU A 48 7.58 8.34 7.72
N SER A 49 7.07 9.08 8.72
CA SER A 49 7.48 10.46 9.00
C SER A 49 8.99 10.60 9.29
N ALA A 50 9.59 9.56 9.85
CA ALA A 50 11.05 9.51 10.08
C ALA A 50 11.84 9.20 8.79
N PHE A 51 11.16 8.76 7.75
CA PHE A 51 11.74 8.36 6.47
C PHE A 51 11.36 9.39 5.42
N GLN A 52 12.13 10.46 5.36
CA GLN A 52 11.95 11.49 4.32
C GLN A 52 13.00 11.27 3.23
N PRO A 53 12.65 10.56 2.16
CA PRO A 53 13.53 10.49 1.00
C PRO A 53 13.67 11.90 0.44
N GLY A 54 14.90 12.34 0.21
CA GLY A 54 15.17 13.69 -0.32
C GLY A 54 14.70 13.86 -1.77
N GLY A 55 14.58 15.10 -2.21
CA GLY A 55 14.23 15.43 -3.60
C GLY A 55 12.77 15.10 -3.97
N ASN A 56 12.58 14.76 -5.25
CA ASN A 56 11.27 14.44 -5.84
C ASN A 56 10.88 12.97 -5.65
N SER A 57 11.19 12.40 -4.48
CA SER A 57 10.84 11.03 -4.17
C SER A 57 9.56 10.95 -3.35
N LYS A 58 8.77 9.91 -3.61
CA LYS A 58 7.50 9.66 -2.91
C LYS A 58 7.46 8.21 -2.43
N ILE A 59 6.75 7.98 -1.33
CA ILE A 59 6.48 6.64 -0.82
C ILE A 59 4.98 6.40 -0.89
N TRP A 60 4.63 5.23 -1.39
CA TRP A 60 3.26 4.74 -1.34
C TRP A 60 3.22 3.26 -0.98
N ILE A 61 2.07 2.80 -0.52
CA ILE A 61 1.85 1.41 -0.12
C ILE A 61 0.60 0.91 -0.82
N SER A 62 0.69 -0.27 -1.42
CA SER A 62 -0.44 -0.93 -2.06
C SER A 62 -0.64 -2.35 -1.57
N LYS A 63 -1.84 -2.86 -1.76
CA LYS A 63 -2.10 -4.30 -1.73
C LYS A 63 -1.41 -4.99 -2.91
N ALA A 64 -0.97 -6.22 -2.68
CA ALA A 64 -0.29 -6.97 -3.72
C ALA A 64 -1.24 -7.55 -4.77
N ASP A 65 -2.46 -7.91 -4.39
CA ASP A 65 -3.42 -8.64 -5.23
C ASP A 65 -4.08 -7.78 -6.32
N ASP A 66 -4.55 -6.60 -5.96
CA ASP A 66 -5.30 -5.70 -6.85
C ASP A 66 -4.63 -4.33 -7.04
N ALA A 67 -3.43 -4.15 -6.46
CA ALA A 67 -2.66 -2.92 -6.45
C ALA A 67 -3.42 -1.70 -5.85
N MET A 68 -4.43 -1.94 -5.01
CA MET A 68 -5.15 -0.86 -4.35
C MET A 68 -4.20 -0.07 -3.45
N ILE A 69 -4.15 1.23 -3.66
CA ILE A 69 -3.32 2.15 -2.86
C ILE A 69 -3.94 2.30 -1.47
N ILE A 70 -3.22 1.92 -0.44
CA ILE A 70 -3.64 2.05 0.95
C ILE A 70 -2.97 3.21 1.69
N TYR A 71 -1.88 3.70 1.14
CA TYR A 71 -1.21 4.91 1.58
C TYR A 71 -0.47 5.56 0.41
N ASP A 72 -0.59 6.86 0.27
CA ASP A 72 0.20 7.68 -0.65
C ASP A 72 0.38 9.06 -0.03
N THR A 73 1.49 9.73 -0.36
CA THR A 73 1.71 11.14 -0.03
C THR A 73 0.76 12.08 -0.78
N ASP A 74 0.17 11.60 -1.89
CA ASP A 74 -0.95 12.23 -2.57
C ASP A 74 -2.26 11.54 -2.17
N PRO A 75 -3.11 12.17 -1.32
CA PRO A 75 -4.34 11.55 -0.85
C PRO A 75 -5.33 11.18 -1.96
N SER A 76 -5.26 11.83 -3.14
CA SER A 76 -6.15 11.55 -4.27
C SER A 76 -5.91 10.16 -4.88
N GLN A 77 -4.76 9.55 -4.62
CA GLN A 77 -4.41 8.21 -5.08
C GLN A 77 -4.94 7.11 -4.16
N ILE A 78 -5.29 7.45 -2.92
CA ILE A 78 -5.72 6.45 -1.93
C ILE A 78 -7.03 5.80 -2.39
N LEU A 79 -7.09 4.47 -2.30
CA LEU A 79 -8.17 3.58 -2.74
C LEU A 79 -8.29 3.39 -4.26
N LEU A 80 -7.49 4.07 -5.06
CA LEU A 80 -7.36 3.71 -6.46
C LEU A 80 -6.67 2.35 -6.58
N ASN A 81 -7.05 1.59 -7.59
CA ASN A 81 -6.45 0.30 -7.92
C ASN A 81 -6.15 0.21 -9.42
N LYS A 82 -5.53 -0.87 -9.86
CA LYS A 82 -5.16 -1.06 -11.26
C LYS A 82 -6.34 -0.98 -12.26
N SER A 83 -7.58 -1.18 -11.80
CA SER A 83 -8.79 -1.04 -12.64
C SER A 83 -9.35 0.39 -12.67
N SER A 84 -8.79 1.31 -11.89
CA SER A 84 -9.25 2.70 -11.84
C SER A 84 -9.01 3.39 -13.19
N PRO A 85 -9.98 4.15 -13.72
CA PRO A 85 -9.89 4.76 -15.05
C PRO A 85 -8.64 5.62 -15.26
N VAL A 86 -8.18 6.31 -14.22
CA VAL A 86 -6.99 7.16 -14.29
C VAL A 86 -5.73 6.37 -14.66
N TYR A 87 -5.61 5.09 -14.24
CA TYR A 87 -4.45 4.27 -14.51
C TYR A 87 -4.46 3.61 -15.89
N GLN A 88 -5.64 3.52 -16.54
CA GLN A 88 -5.76 2.89 -17.86
C GLN A 88 -4.98 3.65 -18.95
N ASN A 89 -4.66 4.91 -18.72
CA ASN A 89 -3.85 5.71 -19.63
C ASN A 89 -2.33 5.47 -19.47
N TYR A 90 -1.92 4.63 -18.51
CA TYR A 90 -0.51 4.39 -18.18
C TYR A 90 -0.18 2.90 -18.25
N PRO A 91 -0.02 2.33 -19.45
CA PRO A 91 0.18 0.90 -19.63
C PRO A 91 1.44 0.36 -18.93
N GLU A 92 2.50 1.17 -18.86
CA GLU A 92 3.72 0.78 -18.12
C GLU A 92 3.45 0.59 -16.63
N LEU A 93 2.59 1.44 -16.03
CA LEU A 93 2.20 1.33 -14.64
C LEU A 93 1.36 0.05 -14.40
N LEU A 94 0.49 -0.31 -15.35
CA LEU A 94 -0.31 -1.54 -15.24
C LEU A 94 0.58 -2.78 -15.30
N VAL A 95 1.52 -2.85 -16.24
CA VAL A 95 2.53 -3.92 -16.31
C VAL A 95 3.33 -4.01 -15.02
N LEU A 96 3.73 -2.87 -14.48
CA LEU A 96 4.47 -2.80 -13.24
C LEU A 96 3.63 -3.30 -12.04
N SER A 97 2.36 -2.95 -11.99
CA SER A 97 1.42 -3.42 -10.96
C SER A 97 1.25 -4.94 -11.01
N ASP A 98 1.19 -5.53 -12.20
CA ASP A 98 1.11 -6.99 -12.37
C ASP A 98 2.41 -7.66 -11.87
N ARG A 99 3.57 -7.08 -12.14
CA ARG A 99 4.84 -7.57 -11.58
C ARG A 99 4.86 -7.48 -10.06
N MET A 100 4.44 -6.34 -9.48
CA MET A 100 4.36 -6.15 -8.03
C MET A 100 3.39 -7.14 -7.35
N SER A 101 2.40 -7.66 -8.06
CA SER A 101 1.49 -8.66 -7.51
C SER A 101 2.20 -9.99 -7.18
N VAL A 102 3.19 -10.37 -7.98
CA VAL A 102 3.89 -11.65 -7.87
C VAL A 102 5.32 -11.52 -7.34
N GLU A 103 6.01 -10.44 -7.67
CA GLU A 103 7.40 -10.21 -7.24
C GLU A 103 7.43 -9.54 -5.85
N ARG A 104 8.11 -10.17 -4.90
CA ARG A 104 8.18 -9.65 -3.53
C ARG A 104 9.04 -8.39 -3.42
N THR A 105 10.03 -8.26 -4.28
CA THR A 105 10.93 -7.10 -4.38
C THR A 105 11.24 -6.87 -5.85
N GLY A 106 11.50 -5.63 -6.22
CA GLY A 106 11.88 -5.35 -7.59
C GLY A 106 12.13 -3.88 -7.87
N TYR A 107 12.40 -3.63 -9.13
CA TYR A 107 12.58 -2.30 -9.70
C TYR A 107 11.89 -2.22 -11.05
N GLY A 108 11.39 -1.05 -11.37
CA GLY A 108 10.84 -0.77 -12.69
C GLY A 108 10.72 0.73 -12.97
N THR A 109 10.35 1.04 -14.19
CA THR A 109 10.08 2.42 -14.61
C THR A 109 8.70 2.50 -15.24
N TYR A 110 8.07 3.66 -15.12
CA TYR A 110 6.76 3.94 -15.69
C TYR A 110 6.59 5.44 -15.92
N GLN A 111 5.66 5.80 -16.78
CA GLN A 111 5.20 7.18 -16.92
C GLN A 111 3.94 7.38 -16.10
N PHE A 112 3.83 8.52 -15.44
CA PHE A 112 2.63 8.91 -14.72
C PHE A 112 2.51 10.41 -14.63
N LEU A 113 1.27 10.91 -14.68
CA LEU A 113 0.98 12.32 -14.58
C LEU A 113 1.51 12.87 -13.24
N ASP A 114 2.31 13.90 -13.31
CA ASP A 114 2.56 14.75 -12.16
C ASP A 114 1.47 15.84 -12.11
N GLN A 115 0.67 15.80 -11.05
CA GLN A 115 -0.39 16.80 -10.87
C GLN A 115 0.17 18.23 -10.75
N SER A 116 1.43 18.37 -10.30
CA SER A 116 2.08 19.67 -10.17
C SER A 116 2.51 20.28 -11.51
N HIS A 117 2.77 19.46 -12.53
CA HIS A 117 3.30 19.90 -13.82
C HIS A 117 2.33 19.68 -14.99
N GLY A 118 1.25 18.91 -14.80
CA GLY A 118 0.26 18.65 -15.86
C GLY A 118 0.78 17.75 -17.00
N GLU A 119 1.99 17.24 -16.90
CA GLU A 119 2.65 16.39 -17.91
C GLU A 119 2.98 15.01 -17.33
N ALA A 120 3.02 14.00 -18.19
CA ALA A 120 3.48 12.68 -17.79
C ALA A 120 5.01 12.68 -17.68
N ILE A 121 5.51 12.37 -16.49
CA ILE A 121 6.94 12.27 -16.22
C ILE A 121 7.35 10.82 -16.04
N LYS A 122 8.58 10.52 -16.40
CA LYS A 122 9.15 9.19 -16.19
C LYS A 122 9.58 9.04 -14.74
N LYS A 123 9.13 7.95 -14.12
CA LYS A 123 9.44 7.59 -12.72
C LYS A 123 10.12 6.24 -12.66
N GLY A 124 11.13 6.15 -11.80
CA GLY A 124 11.68 4.87 -11.35
C GLY A 124 11.02 4.49 -10.02
N CYS A 125 10.79 3.22 -9.79
CA CYS A 125 10.31 2.74 -8.50
C CYS A 125 11.03 1.48 -8.05
N TYR A 126 11.24 1.40 -6.76
CA TYR A 126 11.71 0.22 -6.05
C TYR A 126 10.61 -0.23 -5.11
N TRP A 127 10.35 -1.52 -5.05
CA TRP A 127 9.37 -2.07 -4.11
C TRP A 127 9.92 -3.23 -3.31
N THR A 128 9.36 -3.39 -2.12
CA THR A 128 9.54 -4.57 -1.29
C THR A 128 8.25 -4.93 -0.59
N THR A 129 8.17 -6.16 -0.10
CA THR A 129 7.01 -6.65 0.62
C THR A 129 7.11 -6.31 2.10
N ILE A 130 6.04 -5.77 2.66
CA ILE A 130 5.89 -5.68 4.11
C ILE A 130 5.61 -7.09 4.63
N PRO A 131 6.51 -7.66 5.46
CA PRO A 131 6.34 -9.01 5.96
C PRO A 131 5.24 -9.02 7.02
N ASN A 132 4.08 -9.55 6.66
CA ASN A 132 2.97 -9.76 7.59
C ASN A 132 2.24 -11.05 7.24
N GLN A 133 1.37 -11.48 8.15
CA GLN A 133 0.38 -12.51 7.90
C GLN A 133 -0.94 -11.82 7.53
N GLY A 134 -1.62 -12.28 6.49
CA GLY A 134 -2.86 -11.68 5.99
C GLY A 134 -2.68 -10.93 4.67
N THR A 135 -3.20 -9.72 4.56
CA THR A 135 -3.12 -8.92 3.33
C THR A 135 -1.68 -8.57 3.00
N GLN A 136 -1.18 -9.12 1.91
CA GLN A 136 0.16 -8.78 1.44
C GLN A 136 0.22 -7.37 0.91
N MET A 137 1.21 -6.62 1.35
CA MET A 137 1.41 -5.22 0.97
C MET A 137 2.79 -5.00 0.35
N ARG A 138 2.86 -4.06 -0.58
CA ARG A 138 4.10 -3.56 -1.16
C ARG A 138 4.33 -2.14 -0.69
N ILE A 139 5.49 -1.89 -0.11
CA ILE A 139 5.98 -0.53 0.07
C ILE A 139 6.82 -0.15 -1.14
N VAL A 140 6.55 0.99 -1.72
CA VAL A 140 7.16 1.44 -2.97
C VAL A 140 7.77 2.82 -2.76
N LEU A 141 9.03 2.95 -3.14
CA LEU A 141 9.74 4.22 -3.26
C LEU A 141 9.80 4.61 -4.73
N THR A 142 9.29 5.78 -5.08
CA THR A 142 9.39 6.34 -6.43
C THR A 142 10.32 7.54 -6.48
N LEU A 143 11.00 7.67 -7.61
CA LEU A 143 11.91 8.76 -7.93
C LEU A 143 11.55 9.29 -9.31
N GLU A 144 11.54 10.62 -9.48
CA GLU A 144 11.47 11.21 -10.82
C GLU A 144 12.81 11.01 -11.53
N LEU A 145 12.75 10.51 -12.75
CA LEU A 145 13.91 10.32 -13.60
C LEU A 145 14.04 11.52 -14.54
N GLN A 146 15.20 12.14 -14.52
CA GLN A 146 15.56 13.24 -15.45
C GLN A 146 15.78 12.70 -16.85
#